data_bea5bfb210992fbd5bb0ef590d07f269
#
_entry.id   bea5bfb210992fbd5bb0ef590d07f269
#
_cell.length_a   1.000
_cell.length_b   1.000
_cell.length_c   1.000
_cell.angle_alpha   90.00
_cell.angle_beta   90.00
_cell.angle_gamma   90.00
#
_symmetry.space_group_name_H-M   'P 1'
#
loop_
_entity.id
_entity.type
_entity.pdbx_description
1 polymer ?
#
loop_
_entity_poly.entity_id
_entity_poly.type
_entity_poly.pdbx_seq_one_letter_code
_entity_poly.pdbx_strand_id
1 'polypeptide(L)'
;LYIWFSSWLWPISVFNGLTDPKNEEINYYYPTNDIVTAPEIMFFWIARMIIAGNEYMDGVPPFKNVYYTGIVRDKLGRKMSKSLGNSPDPIDLINKYGADGVRLGMLVSSPAGNDLPFDSSQCVQGRNFTNKVWNANNLINSWSIQEDLPQPEAAVKAIDWFEAKFNQELKTI
;
A
#
# COMPACT_ATOMS: atom_id res chain seq x y z
N LEU A 1 -20.70 -12.60 -18.77
CA LEU A 1 -19.79 -13.75 -18.99
C LEU A 1 -18.39 -13.29 -19.37
N TYR A 2 -18.29 -12.31 -20.29
CA TYR A 2 -17.00 -11.85 -20.81
C TYR A 2 -16.07 -11.23 -19.75
N ILE A 3 -16.56 -10.32 -18.94
CA ILE A 3 -15.76 -9.62 -17.91
C ILE A 3 -15.21 -10.62 -16.90
N TRP A 4 -15.99 -11.61 -16.51
CA TRP A 4 -15.60 -12.58 -15.51
C TRP A 4 -14.52 -13.53 -16.01
N PHE A 5 -14.59 -13.98 -17.25
CA PHE A 5 -13.56 -14.81 -17.87
C PHE A 5 -12.31 -14.00 -18.20
N SER A 6 -12.45 -12.82 -18.80
CA SER A 6 -11.30 -11.99 -19.18
C SER A 6 -10.46 -11.54 -18.00
N SER A 7 -11.06 -11.39 -16.81
CA SER A 7 -10.32 -11.02 -15.60
C SER A 7 -9.32 -12.07 -15.11
N TRP A 8 -9.52 -13.34 -15.46
CA TRP A 8 -8.53 -14.39 -15.13
C TRP A 8 -7.26 -14.24 -15.94
N LEU A 9 -7.41 -13.73 -17.14
CA LEU A 9 -6.33 -13.56 -18.09
C LEU A 9 -5.58 -12.24 -17.88
N TRP A 10 -6.02 -11.40 -16.96
CA TRP A 10 -5.43 -10.09 -16.71
C TRP A 10 -3.90 -10.12 -16.57
N PRO A 11 -3.29 -10.99 -15.75
CA PRO A 11 -1.84 -11.04 -15.62
C PRO A 11 -1.09 -11.34 -16.90
N ILE A 12 -1.75 -11.93 -17.88
CA ILE A 12 -1.19 -12.32 -19.18
C ILE A 12 -1.56 -11.28 -20.24
N SER A 13 -2.85 -10.93 -20.32
CA SER A 13 -3.38 -10.11 -21.40
C SER A 13 -2.92 -8.66 -21.37
N VAL A 14 -2.64 -8.10 -20.19
CA VAL A 14 -2.16 -6.71 -20.03
C VAL A 14 -0.80 -6.50 -20.70
N PHE A 15 -0.02 -7.56 -20.86
CA PHE A 15 1.29 -7.56 -21.53
C PHE A 15 1.24 -8.24 -22.92
N ASN A 16 0.07 -8.35 -23.53
CA ASN A 16 -0.15 -9.03 -24.81
C ASN A 16 0.32 -10.49 -24.85
N GLY A 17 0.49 -11.14 -23.72
CA GLY A 17 1.05 -12.48 -23.60
C GLY A 17 0.25 -13.60 -24.26
N LEU A 18 -1.05 -13.35 -24.57
CA LEU A 18 -1.88 -14.30 -25.32
C LEU A 18 -1.63 -14.26 -26.82
N THR A 19 -1.29 -13.10 -27.37
CA THR A 19 -1.05 -12.87 -28.81
C THR A 19 0.42 -12.95 -29.16
N ASP A 20 1.30 -12.56 -28.24
CA ASP A 20 2.75 -12.64 -28.37
C ASP A 20 3.38 -13.08 -27.04
N PRO A 21 3.39 -14.40 -26.75
CA PRO A 21 3.84 -14.93 -25.46
C PRO A 21 5.36 -14.81 -25.22
N LYS A 22 6.11 -14.32 -26.19
CA LYS A 22 7.57 -14.13 -26.09
C LYS A 22 8.01 -12.67 -26.12
N ASN A 23 7.06 -11.73 -26.08
CA ASN A 23 7.41 -10.31 -26.08
C ASN A 23 8.20 -9.93 -24.80
N GLU A 24 8.90 -8.80 -24.85
CA GLU A 24 9.79 -8.35 -23.79
C GLU A 24 9.02 -8.03 -22.49
N GLU A 25 7.84 -7.44 -22.59
CA GLU A 25 7.04 -7.07 -21.43
C GLU A 25 6.55 -8.29 -20.63
N ILE A 26 6.00 -9.30 -21.32
CA ILE A 26 5.54 -10.51 -20.63
C ILE A 26 6.71 -11.25 -19.98
N ASN A 27 7.87 -11.31 -20.64
CA ASN A 27 9.06 -11.94 -20.08
C ASN A 27 9.62 -11.21 -18.86
N TYR A 28 9.41 -9.89 -18.77
CA TYR A 28 9.88 -9.09 -17.65
C TYR A 28 8.90 -9.10 -16.47
N TYR A 29 7.59 -8.95 -16.74
CA TYR A 29 6.58 -8.76 -15.70
C TYR A 29 5.89 -10.04 -15.25
N TYR A 30 5.96 -11.12 -16.01
CA TYR A 30 5.32 -12.39 -15.66
C TYR A 30 6.36 -13.44 -15.24
N PRO A 31 6.24 -14.07 -14.07
CA PRO A 31 5.27 -13.79 -13.02
C PRO A 31 5.57 -12.49 -12.28
N THR A 32 4.54 -11.77 -11.84
CA THR A 32 4.72 -10.61 -10.96
C THR A 32 5.22 -11.04 -9.58
N ASN A 33 5.82 -10.12 -8.84
CA ASN A 33 6.35 -10.47 -7.52
C ASN A 33 5.23 -10.72 -6.52
N ASP A 34 4.30 -9.78 -6.41
CA ASP A 34 3.30 -9.78 -5.35
C ASP A 34 1.90 -9.48 -5.90
N ILE A 35 0.90 -10.16 -5.35
CA ILE A 35 -0.49 -9.76 -5.47
C ILE A 35 -1.05 -9.46 -4.09
N VAL A 36 -1.73 -8.32 -3.97
CA VAL A 36 -2.40 -7.90 -2.74
C VAL A 36 -3.90 -8.14 -2.90
N THR A 37 -4.49 -8.93 -2.03
CA THR A 37 -5.89 -9.34 -2.12
C THR A 37 -6.51 -9.58 -0.74
N ALA A 38 -7.84 -9.76 -0.71
CA ALA A 38 -8.53 -10.20 0.49
C ALA A 38 -8.86 -11.70 0.42
N PRO A 39 -8.85 -12.43 1.55
CA PRO A 39 -9.16 -13.87 1.57
C PRO A 39 -10.52 -14.20 0.96
N GLU A 40 -11.51 -13.33 1.11
CA GLU A 40 -12.87 -13.53 0.61
C GLU A 40 -12.96 -13.65 -0.92
N ILE A 41 -12.02 -13.06 -1.66
CA ILE A 41 -12.02 -13.07 -3.14
C ILE A 41 -10.99 -14.02 -3.73
N MET A 42 -10.30 -14.79 -2.92
CA MET A 42 -9.27 -15.72 -3.39
C MET A 42 -9.82 -16.73 -4.41
N PHE A 43 -10.91 -17.42 -4.09
CA PHE A 43 -11.51 -18.40 -5.00
C PHE A 43 -12.17 -17.76 -6.23
N PHE A 44 -12.67 -16.55 -6.09
CA PHE A 44 -13.36 -15.86 -7.18
C PHE A 44 -12.40 -15.29 -8.23
N TRP A 45 -11.19 -14.92 -7.82
CA TRP A 45 -10.23 -14.24 -8.70
C TRP A 45 -8.87 -14.92 -8.73
N ILE A 46 -8.22 -15.09 -7.57
CA ILE A 46 -6.82 -15.51 -7.50
C ILE A 46 -6.63 -16.95 -7.97
N ALA A 47 -7.44 -17.88 -7.46
CA ALA A 47 -7.38 -19.28 -7.87
C ALA A 47 -7.57 -19.44 -9.38
N ARG A 48 -8.42 -18.63 -9.99
CA ARG A 48 -8.67 -18.66 -11.43
C ARG A 48 -7.52 -18.08 -12.25
N MET A 49 -6.87 -17.04 -11.76
CA MET A 49 -5.64 -16.52 -12.37
C MET A 49 -4.54 -17.57 -12.35
N ILE A 50 -4.42 -18.34 -11.26
CA ILE A 50 -3.47 -19.45 -11.15
C ILE A 50 -3.81 -20.54 -12.16
N ILE A 51 -5.09 -20.91 -12.32
CA ILE A 51 -5.53 -21.90 -13.31
C ILE A 51 -5.20 -21.42 -14.72
N ALA A 52 -5.47 -20.15 -15.03
CA ALA A 52 -5.14 -19.57 -16.34
C ALA A 52 -3.62 -19.55 -16.60
N GLY A 53 -2.81 -19.23 -15.58
CA GLY A 53 -1.35 -19.30 -15.68
C GLY A 53 -0.87 -20.73 -15.93
N ASN A 54 -1.44 -21.72 -15.25
CA ASN A 54 -1.11 -23.11 -15.46
C ASN A 54 -1.45 -23.58 -16.89
N GLU A 55 -2.56 -23.13 -17.44
CA GLU A 55 -3.04 -23.56 -18.77
C GLU A 55 -2.31 -22.82 -19.91
N TYR A 56 -2.09 -21.51 -19.78
CA TYR A 56 -1.61 -20.67 -20.89
C TYR A 56 -0.15 -20.22 -20.77
N MET A 57 0.50 -20.46 -19.62
CA MET A 57 1.87 -20.02 -19.35
C MET A 57 2.75 -21.17 -18.86
N ASP A 58 2.62 -22.34 -19.47
CA ASP A 58 3.45 -23.52 -19.23
C ASP A 58 3.55 -23.93 -17.76
N GLY A 59 2.49 -23.78 -17.00
CA GLY A 59 2.43 -24.13 -15.58
C GLY A 59 3.01 -23.06 -14.64
N VAL A 60 3.45 -21.92 -15.16
CA VAL A 60 4.01 -20.84 -14.33
C VAL A 60 2.87 -20.02 -13.70
N PRO A 61 2.79 -19.93 -12.35
CA PRO A 61 1.77 -19.12 -11.70
C PRO A 61 1.98 -17.63 -11.98
N PRO A 62 0.90 -16.81 -12.01
CA PRO A 62 1.00 -15.41 -12.42
C PRO A 62 1.68 -14.48 -11.41
N PHE A 63 1.93 -14.93 -10.18
CA PHE A 63 2.60 -14.18 -9.11
C PHE A 63 3.35 -15.11 -8.17
N LYS A 64 4.40 -14.59 -7.54
CA LYS A 64 5.27 -15.34 -6.62
C LYS A 64 4.71 -15.37 -5.19
N ASN A 65 4.13 -14.26 -4.75
CA ASN A 65 3.62 -14.09 -3.39
C ASN A 65 2.17 -13.58 -3.41
N VAL A 66 1.40 -13.98 -2.40
CA VAL A 66 0.05 -13.47 -2.15
C VAL A 66 0.03 -12.81 -0.78
N TYR A 67 -0.20 -11.50 -0.75
CA TYR A 67 -0.39 -10.76 0.49
C TYR A 67 -1.87 -10.57 0.79
N TYR A 68 -2.32 -11.10 1.92
CA TYR A 68 -3.70 -10.95 2.35
C TYR A 68 -3.89 -9.71 3.22
N THR A 69 -4.80 -8.83 2.80
CA THR A 69 -5.28 -7.72 3.62
C THR A 69 -6.45 -8.15 4.48
N GLY A 70 -6.65 -7.48 5.60
CA GLY A 70 -7.90 -7.56 6.35
C GLY A 70 -9.04 -6.81 5.64
N ILE A 71 -10.26 -7.08 6.09
CA ILE A 71 -11.47 -6.40 5.64
C ILE A 71 -11.87 -5.37 6.67
N VAL A 72 -12.30 -4.20 6.18
CA VAL A 72 -12.78 -3.15 7.05
C VAL A 72 -14.16 -3.51 7.60
N ARG A 73 -14.27 -3.53 8.93
CA ARG A 73 -15.50 -3.80 9.66
C ARG A 73 -15.93 -2.60 10.50
N ASP A 74 -17.16 -2.56 10.89
CA ASP A 74 -17.64 -1.55 11.85
C ASP A 74 -17.10 -1.82 13.28
N LYS A 75 -17.35 -0.91 14.21
CA LYS A 75 -16.90 -1.03 15.60
C LYS A 75 -17.44 -2.28 16.33
N LEU A 76 -18.50 -2.89 15.81
CA LEU A 76 -19.09 -4.12 16.34
C LEU A 76 -18.57 -5.38 15.64
N GLY A 77 -17.57 -5.24 14.76
CA GLY A 77 -16.99 -6.34 13.99
C GLY A 77 -17.86 -6.82 12.82
N ARG A 78 -18.94 -6.10 12.47
CA ARG A 78 -19.82 -6.48 11.37
C ARG A 78 -19.28 -6.00 10.04
N LYS A 79 -19.49 -6.78 8.98
CA LYS A 79 -19.17 -6.36 7.61
C LYS A 79 -19.90 -5.06 7.27
N MET A 80 -19.16 -4.10 6.70
CA MET A 80 -19.77 -2.86 6.24
C MET A 80 -20.63 -3.09 5.00
N SER A 81 -21.83 -2.53 5.00
CA SER A 81 -22.72 -2.55 3.84
C SER A 81 -23.59 -1.29 3.78
N LYS A 82 -23.95 -0.90 2.56
CA LYS A 82 -24.87 0.23 2.34
C LYS A 82 -26.24 -0.01 2.97
N SER A 83 -26.71 -1.26 2.93
CA SER A 83 -28.04 -1.63 3.50
C SER A 83 -28.09 -1.53 5.03
N LEU A 84 -26.96 -1.71 5.71
CA LEU A 84 -26.88 -1.57 7.15
C LEU A 84 -26.57 -0.12 7.60
N GLY A 85 -26.25 0.77 6.67
CA GLY A 85 -25.89 2.15 6.99
C GLY A 85 -24.64 2.30 7.87
N ASN A 86 -23.82 1.26 7.98
CA ASN A 86 -22.62 1.22 8.84
C ASN A 86 -21.32 1.48 8.08
N SER A 87 -21.41 1.85 6.80
CA SER A 87 -20.26 2.23 5.98
C SER A 87 -20.22 3.76 5.86
N PRO A 88 -19.23 4.46 6.45
CA PRO A 88 -19.09 5.89 6.27
C PRO A 88 -18.76 6.21 4.81
N ASP A 89 -19.21 7.37 4.34
CA ASP A 89 -18.85 7.83 3.00
C ASP A 89 -17.36 8.22 3.00
N PRO A 90 -16.54 7.65 2.10
CA PRO A 90 -15.13 8.00 2.00
C PRO A 90 -14.89 9.46 1.68
N ILE A 91 -15.77 10.10 0.91
CA ILE A 91 -15.64 11.53 0.55
C ILE A 91 -15.87 12.41 1.78
N ASP A 92 -16.84 12.07 2.62
CA ASP A 92 -17.07 12.80 3.88
C ASP A 92 -15.88 12.67 4.82
N LEU A 93 -15.26 11.49 4.89
CA LEU A 93 -14.04 11.29 5.66
C LEU A 93 -12.88 12.12 5.11
N ILE A 94 -12.70 12.14 3.80
CA ILE A 94 -11.64 12.93 3.13
C ILE A 94 -11.86 14.42 3.37
N ASN A 95 -13.09 14.92 3.23
CA ASN A 95 -13.42 16.31 3.48
C ASN A 95 -13.14 16.72 4.93
N LYS A 96 -13.34 15.81 5.88
CA LYS A 96 -13.16 16.08 7.32
C LYS A 96 -11.72 15.92 7.80
N TYR A 97 -11.00 14.93 7.31
CA TYR A 97 -9.69 14.54 7.84
C TYR A 97 -8.54 14.71 6.86
N GLY A 98 -8.82 15.03 5.60
CA GLY A 98 -7.86 15.04 4.50
C GLY A 98 -7.60 13.62 3.96
N ALA A 99 -7.27 13.53 2.67
CA ALA A 99 -7.00 12.24 2.02
C ALA A 99 -5.84 11.47 2.68
N ASP A 100 -4.76 12.17 2.98
CA ASP A 100 -3.59 11.55 3.63
C ASP A 100 -3.89 11.06 5.04
N GLY A 101 -4.71 11.83 5.80
CA GLY A 101 -5.16 11.43 7.13
C GLY A 101 -5.97 10.16 7.11
N VAL A 102 -6.89 10.02 6.14
CA VAL A 102 -7.70 8.80 5.97
C VAL A 102 -6.82 7.62 5.55
N ARG A 103 -6.00 7.79 4.52
CA ARG A 103 -5.13 6.74 3.99
C ARG A 103 -4.13 6.23 5.04
N LEU A 104 -3.42 7.14 5.68
CA LEU A 104 -2.44 6.76 6.70
C LEU A 104 -3.11 6.13 7.92
N GLY A 105 -4.23 6.71 8.39
CA GLY A 105 -4.98 6.15 9.51
C GLY A 105 -5.42 4.71 9.26
N MET A 106 -5.89 4.41 8.06
CA MET A 106 -6.27 3.05 7.64
C MET A 106 -5.07 2.11 7.61
N LEU A 107 -3.97 2.53 6.98
CA LEU A 107 -2.78 1.68 6.83
C LEU A 107 -2.12 1.34 8.18
N VAL A 108 -1.94 2.33 9.04
CA VAL A 108 -1.30 2.13 10.36
C VAL A 108 -2.13 1.24 11.27
N SER A 109 -3.44 1.26 11.08
CA SER A 109 -4.37 0.47 11.91
C SER A 109 -4.68 -0.92 11.33
N SER A 110 -4.18 -1.23 10.13
CA SER A 110 -4.46 -2.50 9.44
C SER A 110 -3.44 -3.57 9.83
N PRO A 111 -3.80 -4.56 10.64
CA PRO A 111 -2.93 -5.71 10.87
C PRO A 111 -2.88 -6.59 9.62
N ALA A 112 -1.71 -7.15 9.31
CA ALA A 112 -1.57 -8.08 8.21
C ALA A 112 -2.49 -9.30 8.40
N GLY A 113 -3.32 -9.60 7.40
CA GLY A 113 -4.18 -10.79 7.38
C GLY A 113 -5.38 -10.79 8.33
N ASN A 114 -5.58 -9.75 9.12
CA ASN A 114 -6.71 -9.64 10.04
C ASN A 114 -7.65 -8.49 9.69
N ASP A 115 -8.90 -8.63 10.07
CA ASP A 115 -9.90 -7.59 9.85
C ASP A 115 -9.62 -6.33 10.66
N LEU A 116 -9.94 -5.17 10.07
CA LEU A 116 -9.78 -3.86 10.66
C LEU A 116 -11.12 -3.33 11.18
N PRO A 117 -11.35 -3.27 12.50
CA PRO A 117 -12.49 -2.50 13.04
C PRO A 117 -12.22 -1.00 12.81
N PHE A 118 -13.01 -0.38 11.94
CA PHE A 118 -12.84 1.03 11.60
C PHE A 118 -13.35 1.94 12.71
N ASP A 119 -12.51 2.89 13.10
CA ASP A 119 -12.86 4.04 13.92
C ASP A 119 -12.31 5.33 13.29
N SER A 120 -13.13 6.37 13.25
CA SER A 120 -12.74 7.67 12.72
C SER A 120 -11.59 8.34 13.51
N SER A 121 -11.31 7.91 14.73
CA SER A 121 -10.14 8.33 15.50
C SER A 121 -8.81 7.96 14.82
N GLN A 122 -8.79 6.88 14.04
CA GLN A 122 -7.64 6.48 13.22
C GLN A 122 -7.31 7.52 12.15
N CYS A 123 -8.35 8.10 11.54
CA CYS A 123 -8.16 9.20 10.58
C CYS A 123 -7.60 10.47 11.24
N VAL A 124 -7.98 10.74 12.50
CA VAL A 124 -7.39 11.84 13.30
C VAL A 124 -5.91 11.59 13.55
N GLN A 125 -5.54 10.37 13.93
CA GLN A 125 -4.13 10.00 14.14
C GLN A 125 -3.32 10.16 12.85
N GLY A 126 -3.85 9.66 11.73
CA GLY A 126 -3.24 9.82 10.42
C GLY A 126 -3.03 11.29 10.05
N ARG A 127 -4.05 12.12 10.19
CA ARG A 127 -3.96 13.57 9.95
C ARG A 127 -2.93 14.25 10.84
N ASN A 128 -2.90 13.92 12.11
CA ASN A 128 -1.95 14.52 13.04
C ASN A 128 -0.51 14.15 12.69
N PHE A 129 -0.26 12.93 12.24
CA PHE A 129 1.05 12.50 11.79
C PHE A 129 1.47 13.21 10.49
N THR A 130 0.61 13.22 9.48
CA THR A 130 0.92 13.88 8.21
C THR A 130 1.15 15.38 8.39
N ASN A 131 0.39 16.05 9.28
CA ASN A 131 0.64 17.44 9.62
C ASN A 131 2.01 17.66 10.30
N LYS A 132 2.46 16.72 11.14
CA LYS A 132 3.82 16.81 11.72
C LYS A 132 4.89 16.77 10.64
N VAL A 133 4.78 15.82 9.71
CA VAL A 133 5.71 15.71 8.58
C VAL A 133 5.69 16.97 7.72
N TRP A 134 4.51 17.47 7.40
CA TRP A 134 4.34 18.70 6.62
C TRP A 134 4.95 19.92 7.31
N ASN A 135 4.69 20.10 8.60
CA ASN A 135 5.22 21.21 9.37
C ASN A 135 6.74 21.13 9.51
N ALA A 136 7.31 19.94 9.71
CA ALA A 136 8.75 19.73 9.72
C ALA A 136 9.39 20.11 8.37
N ASN A 137 8.78 19.70 7.26
CA ASN A 137 9.23 20.06 5.92
C ASN A 137 9.19 21.58 5.70
N ASN A 138 8.10 22.23 6.10
CA ASN A 138 7.96 23.70 5.97
C ASN A 138 9.01 24.43 6.82
N LEU A 139 9.31 23.93 8.02
CA LEU A 139 10.36 24.49 8.87
C LEU A 139 11.72 24.40 8.19
N ILE A 140 12.08 23.24 7.67
CA ILE A 140 13.36 23.04 6.96
C ILE A 140 13.44 23.95 5.72
N ASN A 141 12.37 24.02 4.94
CA ASN A 141 12.33 24.85 3.73
C ASN A 141 12.35 26.37 4.04
N SER A 142 12.05 26.79 5.25
CA SER A 142 12.14 28.18 5.68
C SER A 142 13.57 28.61 6.04
N TRP A 143 14.49 27.68 6.18
CA TRP A 143 15.89 27.99 6.51
C TRP A 143 16.64 28.43 5.26
N SER A 144 17.47 29.46 5.40
CA SER A 144 18.46 29.85 4.40
C SER A 144 19.78 29.13 4.68
N ILE A 145 20.29 28.44 3.66
CA ILE A 145 21.60 27.79 3.73
C ILE A 145 22.67 28.87 3.44
N GLN A 146 23.67 28.97 4.31
CA GLN A 146 24.84 29.79 4.12
C GLN A 146 26.05 28.89 3.96
N GLU A 147 26.56 28.77 2.75
CA GLU A 147 27.60 27.78 2.41
C GLU A 147 29.00 28.13 2.98
N ASP A 148 29.25 29.42 3.25
CA ASP A 148 30.57 29.91 3.63
C ASP A 148 30.80 30.01 5.17
N LEU A 149 29.86 29.56 5.98
CA LEU A 149 30.00 29.60 7.43
C LEU A 149 30.78 28.37 7.94
N PRO A 150 31.86 28.58 8.73
CA PRO A 150 32.57 27.49 9.34
C PRO A 150 31.64 26.77 10.34
N GLN A 151 31.53 25.45 10.20
CA GLN A 151 30.74 24.64 11.12
C GLN A 151 31.48 24.47 12.44
N PRO A 152 30.84 24.72 13.59
CA PRO A 152 31.43 24.42 14.90
C PRO A 152 31.71 22.91 15.04
N GLU A 153 32.83 22.53 15.65
CA GLU A 153 33.19 21.12 15.86
C GLU A 153 32.09 20.31 16.53
N ALA A 154 31.39 20.92 17.48
CA ALA A 154 30.25 20.30 18.17
C ALA A 154 29.09 19.96 17.20
N ALA A 155 28.85 20.81 16.19
CA ALA A 155 27.82 20.54 15.17
C ALA A 155 28.20 19.37 14.26
N VAL A 156 29.48 19.31 13.84
CA VAL A 156 29.98 18.17 13.05
C VAL A 156 29.82 16.86 13.82
N LYS A 157 30.25 16.82 15.09
CA LYS A 157 30.07 15.63 15.94
C LYS A 157 28.60 15.23 16.12
N ALA A 158 27.70 16.22 16.23
CA ALA A 158 26.27 15.94 16.35
C ALA A 158 25.69 15.32 15.05
N ILE A 159 26.13 15.79 13.88
CA ILE A 159 25.75 15.24 12.58
C ILE A 159 26.27 13.80 12.45
N ASP A 160 27.54 13.56 12.72
CA ASP A 160 28.13 12.22 12.67
C ASP A 160 27.41 11.22 13.59
N TRP A 161 27.07 11.66 14.80
CA TRP A 161 26.29 10.85 15.72
C TRP A 161 24.89 10.56 15.18
N PHE A 162 24.22 11.57 14.64
CA PHE A 162 22.87 11.40 14.08
C PHE A 162 22.88 10.44 12.89
N GLU A 163 23.84 10.58 11.96
CA GLU A 163 23.96 9.69 10.81
C GLU A 163 24.24 8.24 11.23
N ALA A 164 25.12 8.04 12.19
CA ALA A 164 25.41 6.72 12.73
C ALA A 164 24.15 6.08 13.35
N LYS A 165 23.41 6.85 14.17
CA LYS A 165 22.18 6.41 14.79
C LYS A 165 21.09 6.12 13.77
N PHE A 166 20.89 7.01 12.80
CA PHE A 166 19.92 6.86 11.73
C PHE A 166 20.19 5.60 10.90
N ASN A 167 21.45 5.40 10.48
CA ASN A 167 21.84 4.21 9.74
C ASN A 167 21.71 2.91 10.56
N GLN A 168 21.88 2.98 11.88
CA GLN A 168 21.62 1.84 12.76
C GLN A 168 20.13 1.47 12.78
N GLU A 169 19.25 2.45 12.95
CA GLU A 169 17.80 2.23 12.97
C GLU A 169 17.28 1.71 11.63
N LEU A 170 17.78 2.26 10.49
CA LEU A 170 17.40 1.79 9.16
C LEU A 170 17.69 0.31 8.90
N LYS A 171 18.71 -0.26 9.57
CA LYS A 171 19.04 -1.69 9.43
C LYS A 171 18.08 -2.60 10.19
N THR A 172 17.28 -2.06 11.08
CA THR A 172 16.32 -2.82 11.90
C THR A 172 14.89 -2.81 11.32
N ILE A 173 14.63 -1.98 10.32
CA ILE A 173 13.37 -1.91 9.56
C ILE A 173 13.43 -2.87 8.37
#